data_67900dc6d44edca3acda111fd9458207
#
_entry.id   67900dc6d44edca3acda111fd9458207
#
_cell.length_a   1.000
_cell.length_b   1.000
_cell.length_c   1.000
_cell.angle_alpha   90.00
_cell.angle_beta   90.00
_cell.angle_gamma   90.00
#
_symmetry.space_group_name_H-M   'P 1'
#
loop_
_entity.id
_entity.type
_entity.pdbx_description
1 polymer ?
#
loop_
_entity_poly.entity_id
_entity_poly.type
_entity_poly.pdbx_seq_one_letter_code
_entity_poly.pdbx_strand_id
1 'polypeptide(L)'
;MQLFSIYLFYYLYLKMEKFVVFGRYCEDAIFKREPFREEHLNRLKDLKESNILVTLGPTKCTKYFFGIFIANDVNELKDLIEEDIYWKKGIWINYDIYPWIQAF
;
A
#
# COMPACT_ATOMS: atom_id res chain seq x y z
N MET A 1 -6.64 28.31 -20.10
CA MET A 1 -5.77 27.10 -20.14
C MET A 1 -5.39 26.61 -18.74
N GLN A 2 -4.92 27.47 -17.87
CA GLN A 2 -4.56 27.06 -16.50
C GLN A 2 -5.75 26.56 -15.69
N LEU A 3 -6.91 27.21 -15.84
CA LEU A 3 -8.13 26.78 -15.15
C LEU A 3 -8.58 25.36 -15.57
N PHE A 4 -8.47 25.07 -16.89
CA PHE A 4 -8.81 23.74 -17.39
C PHE A 4 -7.89 22.66 -16.80
N SER A 5 -6.59 22.94 -16.69
CA SER A 5 -5.63 22.01 -16.09
C SER A 5 -5.91 21.77 -14.61
N ILE A 6 -6.31 22.82 -13.87
CA ILE A 6 -6.68 22.72 -12.47
C ILE A 6 -7.93 21.85 -12.29
N TYR A 7 -8.96 22.06 -13.11
CA TYR A 7 -10.18 21.25 -13.05
C TYR A 7 -9.91 19.80 -13.42
N LEU A 8 -9.10 19.55 -14.44
CA LEU A 8 -8.75 18.18 -14.83
C LEU A 8 -7.99 17.47 -13.71
N PHE A 9 -7.02 18.16 -13.10
CA PHE A 9 -6.26 17.60 -11.98
C PHE A 9 -7.16 17.26 -10.79
N TYR A 10 -8.07 18.17 -10.43
CA TYR A 10 -9.03 17.97 -9.36
C TYR A 10 -9.98 16.81 -9.66
N TYR A 11 -10.45 16.70 -10.90
CA TYR A 11 -11.29 15.59 -11.35
C TYR A 11 -10.58 14.25 -11.22
N LEU A 12 -9.32 14.17 -11.66
CA LEU A 12 -8.51 12.94 -11.53
C LEU A 12 -8.29 12.58 -10.07
N TYR A 13 -8.02 13.56 -9.23
CA TYR A 13 -7.87 13.35 -7.78
C TYR A 13 -9.15 12.77 -7.17
N LEU A 14 -10.33 13.27 -7.56
CA LEU A 14 -11.59 12.78 -7.04
C LEU A 14 -11.93 11.36 -7.47
N LYS A 15 -11.33 10.87 -8.55
CA LYS A 15 -11.48 9.47 -8.98
C LYS A 15 -10.66 8.50 -8.17
N MET A 16 -9.63 8.97 -7.49
CA MET A 16 -8.79 8.12 -6.65
C MET A 16 -9.53 7.77 -5.37
N GLU A 17 -9.44 6.51 -4.99
CA GLU A 17 -10.08 5.99 -3.79
C GLU A 17 -9.04 5.56 -2.79
N LYS A 18 -9.46 5.54 -1.53
CA LYS A 18 -8.67 4.92 -0.47
C LYS A 18 -9.10 3.48 -0.29
N PHE A 19 -8.12 2.63 -0.05
CA PHE A 19 -8.34 1.20 0.18
C PHE A 19 -7.62 0.77 1.44
N VAL A 20 -8.29 -0.04 2.24
CA VAL A 20 -7.67 -0.74 3.35
C VAL A 20 -7.15 -2.08 2.82
N VAL A 21 -5.91 -2.37 3.15
CA VAL A 21 -5.29 -3.66 2.87
C VAL A 21 -5.00 -4.33 4.20
N PHE A 22 -5.45 -5.56 4.36
CA PHE A 22 -5.17 -6.38 5.52
C PHE A 22 -4.61 -7.71 5.05
N GLY A 23 -3.41 -8.06 5.53
CA GLY A 23 -2.75 -9.26 5.04
C GLY A 23 -2.00 -10.02 6.11
N ARG A 24 -1.37 -11.11 5.69
CA ARG A 24 -0.64 -12.01 6.57
C ARG A 24 0.84 -12.07 6.22
N TYR A 25 1.63 -12.16 7.27
CA TYR A 25 3.04 -12.54 7.17
C TYR A 25 3.19 -14.06 7.16
N CYS A 26 4.30 -14.52 6.59
CA CYS A 26 4.72 -15.92 6.71
C CYS A 26 5.13 -16.25 8.15
N GLU A 27 5.32 -17.52 8.43
CA GLU A 27 5.92 -17.95 9.70
C GLU A 27 7.36 -17.44 9.80
N ASP A 28 7.80 -17.10 11.01
CA ASP A 28 9.13 -16.57 11.29
C ASP A 28 9.48 -15.33 10.46
N ALA A 29 8.48 -14.47 10.21
CA ALA A 29 8.61 -13.31 9.35
C ALA A 29 9.70 -12.33 9.84
N ILE A 30 9.83 -12.13 11.13
CA ILE A 30 10.84 -11.21 11.69
C ILE A 30 12.24 -11.64 11.25
N PHE A 31 12.52 -12.93 11.28
CA PHE A 31 13.78 -13.48 10.83
C PHE A 31 13.91 -13.47 9.30
N LYS A 32 12.87 -13.96 8.61
CA LYS A 32 12.92 -14.11 7.15
C LYS A 32 12.93 -12.79 6.39
N ARG A 33 12.31 -11.75 6.94
CA ARG A 33 12.26 -10.43 6.29
C ARG A 33 13.57 -9.66 6.36
N GLU A 34 14.45 -10.02 7.27
CA GLU A 34 15.63 -9.21 7.58
C GLU A 34 16.47 -8.84 6.35
N PRO A 35 16.80 -9.76 5.42
CA PRO A 35 17.58 -9.40 4.23
C PRO A 35 16.86 -8.43 3.28
N PHE A 36 15.55 -8.30 3.38
CA PHE A 36 14.73 -7.52 2.45
C PHE A 36 14.12 -6.28 3.08
N ARG A 37 14.33 -6.10 4.40
CA ARG A 37 13.63 -5.08 5.16
C ARG A 37 13.99 -3.66 4.72
N GLU A 38 15.25 -3.39 4.49
CA GLU A 38 15.69 -2.06 4.07
C GLU A 38 15.08 -1.66 2.73
N GLU A 39 15.12 -2.55 1.74
CA GLU A 39 14.51 -2.32 0.43
C GLU A 39 13.01 -2.08 0.55
N HIS A 40 12.33 -2.88 1.35
CA HIS A 40 10.90 -2.73 1.62
C HIS A 40 10.57 -1.36 2.23
N LEU A 41 11.28 -0.97 3.28
CA LEU A 41 11.03 0.30 3.96
C LEU A 41 11.34 1.50 3.06
N ASN A 42 12.38 1.43 2.25
CA ASN A 42 12.70 2.49 1.30
C ASN A 42 11.59 2.64 0.26
N ARG A 43 11.05 1.54 -0.23
CA ARG A 43 9.93 1.58 -1.17
C ARG A 43 8.68 2.19 -0.52
N LEU A 44 8.36 1.80 0.71
CA LEU A 44 7.21 2.39 1.42
C LEU A 44 7.37 3.89 1.61
N LYS A 45 8.57 4.34 1.90
CA LYS A 45 8.87 5.77 2.02
C LYS A 45 8.59 6.50 0.72
N ASP A 46 9.05 5.96 -0.41
CA ASP A 46 8.81 6.54 -1.73
C ASP A 46 7.31 6.60 -2.05
N LEU A 47 6.58 5.54 -1.76
CA LEU A 47 5.13 5.48 -1.97
C LEU A 47 4.41 6.52 -1.11
N LYS A 48 4.87 6.73 0.12
CA LYS A 48 4.30 7.75 1.01
C LYS A 48 4.57 9.15 0.50
N GLU A 49 5.78 9.42 0.06
CA GLU A 49 6.16 10.73 -0.50
C GLU A 49 5.39 11.02 -1.81
N SER A 50 5.00 9.99 -2.54
CA SER A 50 4.21 10.10 -3.77
C SER A 50 2.69 10.13 -3.51
N ASN A 51 2.26 10.14 -2.27
CA ASN A 51 0.84 10.11 -1.87
C ASN A 51 0.07 8.88 -2.38
N ILE A 52 0.76 7.77 -2.54
CA ILE A 52 0.16 6.47 -2.88
C ILE A 52 -0.12 5.67 -1.61
N LEU A 53 0.73 5.82 -0.62
CA LEU A 53 0.61 5.16 0.68
C LEU A 53 0.28 6.18 1.75
N VAL A 54 -0.81 5.96 2.49
CA VAL A 54 -1.16 6.77 3.66
C VAL A 54 -0.40 6.25 4.88
N THR A 55 -0.49 4.96 5.13
CA THR A 55 0.19 4.29 6.24
C THR A 55 0.26 2.79 5.97
N LEU A 56 1.21 2.12 6.59
CA LEU A 56 1.33 0.66 6.54
C LEU A 56 2.24 0.20 7.67
N GLY A 57 1.90 -0.92 8.28
CA GLY A 57 2.75 -1.52 9.28
C GLY A 57 2.26 -2.89 9.72
N PRO A 58 3.12 -3.64 10.42
CA PRO A 58 2.76 -4.93 10.97
C PRO A 58 1.99 -4.78 12.28
N THR A 59 1.20 -5.78 12.61
CA THR A 59 0.71 -5.93 13.97
C THR A 59 1.89 -6.22 14.90
N LYS A 60 1.70 -5.98 16.19
CA LYS A 60 2.77 -6.18 17.18
C LYS A 60 3.29 -7.62 17.18
N CYS A 61 2.42 -8.60 16.93
CA CYS A 61 2.82 -10.00 16.83
C CYS A 61 3.49 -10.38 15.51
N THR A 62 3.49 -9.47 14.53
CA THR A 62 4.04 -9.66 13.17
C THR A 62 3.41 -10.86 12.42
N LYS A 63 2.16 -11.17 12.74
CA LYS A 63 1.38 -12.15 11.98
C LYS A 63 0.59 -11.50 10.84
N TYR A 64 0.23 -10.23 11.01
CA TYR A 64 -0.62 -9.50 10.07
C TYR A 64 0.00 -8.15 9.75
N PHE A 65 -0.37 -7.61 8.61
CA PHE A 65 -0.09 -6.22 8.28
C PHE A 65 -1.38 -5.51 7.89
N PHE A 66 -1.38 -4.20 8.11
CA PHE A 66 -2.49 -3.32 7.79
C PHE A 66 -1.93 -2.09 7.06
N GLY A 67 -2.64 -1.66 6.03
CA GLY A 67 -2.25 -0.45 5.33
C GLY A 67 -3.44 0.26 4.72
N ILE A 68 -3.24 1.54 4.41
CA ILE A 68 -4.19 2.36 3.67
C ILE A 68 -3.46 2.93 2.47
N PHE A 69 -3.98 2.64 1.28
CA PHE A 69 -3.43 3.07 0.00
C PHE A 69 -4.41 3.96 -0.74
N ILE A 70 -3.87 4.76 -1.65
CA ILE A 70 -4.64 5.58 -2.58
C ILE A 70 -4.37 5.03 -3.97
N ALA A 71 -5.42 4.66 -4.70
CA ALA A 71 -5.30 4.09 -6.04
C ALA A 71 -6.54 4.37 -6.85
N ASN A 72 -6.44 4.22 -8.17
CA ASN A 72 -7.59 4.40 -9.06
C ASN A 72 -8.59 3.24 -8.96
N ASP A 73 -8.08 2.03 -8.81
CA ASP A 73 -8.90 0.82 -8.72
C ASP A 73 -8.14 -0.30 -8.00
N VAL A 74 -8.85 -1.40 -7.76
CA VAL A 74 -8.32 -2.57 -7.08
C VAL A 74 -7.18 -3.23 -7.85
N ASN A 75 -7.25 -3.25 -9.18
CA ASN A 75 -6.21 -3.90 -9.99
C ASN A 75 -4.88 -3.18 -9.90
N GLU A 76 -4.90 -1.84 -9.95
CA GLU A 76 -3.71 -1.03 -9.74
C GLU A 76 -3.10 -1.30 -8.37
N LEU A 77 -3.94 -1.38 -7.33
CA LEU A 77 -3.48 -1.63 -5.98
C LEU A 77 -2.89 -3.03 -5.81
N LYS A 78 -3.49 -4.04 -6.44
CA LYS A 78 -2.93 -5.39 -6.45
C LYS A 78 -1.51 -5.40 -7.01
N ASP A 79 -1.31 -4.72 -8.12
CA ASP A 79 0.01 -4.62 -8.74
C ASP A 79 1.01 -3.92 -7.79
N LEU A 80 0.59 -2.86 -7.12
CA LEU A 80 1.42 -2.16 -6.14
C LEU A 80 1.86 -3.07 -4.99
N ILE A 81 0.95 -3.87 -4.47
CA ILE A 81 1.24 -4.80 -3.37
C ILE A 81 2.20 -5.90 -3.85
N GLU A 82 1.92 -6.47 -5.01
CA GLU A 82 2.66 -7.61 -5.52
C GLU A 82 4.03 -7.24 -6.11
N GLU A 83 4.28 -5.97 -6.34
CA GLU A 83 5.61 -5.44 -6.67
C GLU A 83 6.53 -5.32 -5.46
N ASP A 84 5.99 -5.37 -4.26
CA ASP A 84 6.80 -5.27 -3.05
C ASP A 84 7.70 -6.49 -2.89
N ILE A 85 8.94 -6.25 -2.45
CA ILE A 85 9.90 -7.32 -2.22
C ILE A 85 9.38 -8.34 -1.20
N TYR A 86 8.59 -7.89 -0.21
CA TYR A 86 7.99 -8.78 0.77
C TYR A 86 7.00 -9.76 0.13
N TRP A 87 6.26 -9.32 -0.87
CA TRP A 87 5.39 -10.24 -1.62
C TRP A 87 6.20 -11.21 -2.47
N LYS A 88 7.16 -10.67 -3.21
CA LYS A 88 7.99 -11.47 -4.13
C LYS A 88 8.78 -12.55 -3.41
N LYS A 89 9.17 -12.30 -2.16
CA LYS A 89 9.95 -13.25 -1.35
C LYS A 89 9.12 -14.08 -0.38
N GLY A 90 7.80 -13.98 -0.48
CA GLY A 90 6.91 -14.77 0.36
C GLY A 90 6.91 -14.39 1.83
N ILE A 91 7.33 -13.16 2.15
CA ILE A 91 7.22 -12.61 3.51
C ILE A 91 5.76 -12.24 3.78
N TRP A 92 5.10 -11.58 2.83
CA TRP A 92 3.65 -11.44 2.78
C TRP A 92 3.08 -12.61 2.00
N ILE A 93 2.09 -13.31 2.55
CA ILE A 93 1.57 -14.55 1.95
C ILE A 93 0.15 -14.44 1.42
N ASN A 94 -0.63 -13.48 1.91
CA ASN A 94 -1.95 -13.18 1.38
C ASN A 94 -2.37 -11.79 1.83
N TYR A 95 -3.44 -11.28 1.22
CA TYR A 95 -4.03 -9.99 1.59
C TYR A 95 -5.47 -9.91 1.09
N ASP A 96 -6.25 -9.05 1.77
CA ASP A 96 -7.58 -8.65 1.35
C ASP A 96 -7.59 -7.14 1.16
N ILE A 97 -8.38 -6.66 0.20
CA ILE A 97 -8.51 -5.25 -0.14
C ILE A 97 -9.97 -4.85 0.06
N TYR A 98 -10.18 -3.72 0.74
CA TYR A 98 -11.51 -3.14 0.94
C TYR A 98 -11.50 -1.66 0.55
N PRO A 99 -12.41 -1.21 -0.32
CA PRO A 99 -12.64 0.22 -0.50
C PRO A 99 -13.02 0.84 0.84
N TRP A 100 -12.44 2.00 1.14
CA TRP A 100 -12.61 2.61 2.46
C TRP A 100 -12.94 4.09 2.36
N ILE A 101 -13.91 4.51 3.14
CA ILE A 101 -14.35 5.90 3.19
C ILE A 101 -13.89 6.48 4.52
N GLN A 102 -13.00 7.47 4.44
CA GLN A 102 -12.54 8.16 5.63
C GLN A 102 -13.62 9.10 6.14
N ALA A 103 -14.06 8.89 7.38
CA ALA A 103 -15.13 9.70 7.95
C ALA A 103 -14.66 11.12 8.33
N PHE A 104 -13.40 11.23 8.74
CA PHE A 104 -12.79 12.53 9.04
C PHE A 104 -11.28 12.43 9.15
#